data_b71c725a5ec2a7ce7554d78987430ff2
#
_entry.id   b71c725a5ec2a7ce7554d78987430ff2
#
_cell.length_a   1.000
_cell.length_b   1.000
_cell.length_c   1.000
_cell.angle_alpha   90.00
_cell.angle_beta   90.00
_cell.angle_gamma   90.00
#
_symmetry.space_group_name_H-M   'P 1'
#
loop_
_entity.id
_entity.type
_entity.pdbx_description
1 polymer ?
#
loop_
_entity_poly.entity_id
_entity_poly.type
_entity_poly.pdbx_seq_one_letter_code
_entity_poly.pdbx_strand_id
1 'polypeptide(L)' 'MIDTRGLSCPTPVFMVQKAIKDGAPATIEVLCDAKVAVENITRLAGNMGYQVAVTTENDEFHLKLSK' A
#
# COMPACT_ATOMS: atom_id res chain seq x y z
N MET A 1 -2.12 2.62 -10.06
CA MET A 1 -1.00 2.51 -9.09
C MET A 1 -0.97 3.74 -8.18
N ILE A 2 -0.73 3.50 -6.91
CA ILE A 2 -0.61 4.58 -5.94
C ILE A 2 0.88 4.81 -5.68
N ASP A 3 1.37 5.99 -5.99
CA ASP A 3 2.77 6.35 -5.76
C ASP A 3 2.86 7.15 -4.47
N THR A 4 3.47 6.55 -3.46
CA THR A 4 3.61 7.18 -2.14
C THR A 4 5.06 7.54 -1.82
N ARG A 5 5.94 7.51 -2.82
CA ARG A 5 7.36 7.83 -2.62
C ARG A 5 7.49 9.28 -2.20
N GLY A 6 8.37 9.53 -1.25
CA GLY A 6 8.60 10.87 -0.73
C GLY A 6 7.53 11.37 0.23
N LEU A 7 6.53 10.56 0.55
CA LEU A 7 5.47 10.96 1.47
C LEU A 7 5.76 10.41 2.87
N SER A 8 5.41 11.20 3.87
CA SER A 8 5.59 10.78 5.26
C SER A 8 4.40 9.96 5.72
N CYS A 9 4.65 8.95 6.55
CA CYS A 9 3.59 8.24 7.24
C CYS A 9 2.84 9.24 8.15
N PRO A 10 1.50 9.27 8.21
CA PRO A 10 0.59 8.22 7.74
C PRO A 10 -0.04 8.48 6.35
N THR A 11 0.48 9.42 5.57
CA THR A 11 -0.10 9.77 4.28
C THR A 11 -0.24 8.58 3.33
N PRO A 12 0.80 7.70 3.16
CA PRO A 12 0.64 6.53 2.29
C PRO A 12 -0.52 5.63 2.72
N VAL A 13 -0.70 5.46 4.02
CA VAL A 13 -1.78 4.63 4.57
C VAL A 13 -3.13 5.22 4.21
N PHE A 14 -3.29 6.54 4.35
CA PHE A 14 -4.54 7.21 4.02
C PHE A 14 -4.86 7.11 2.53
N MET A 15 -3.85 7.21 1.67
CA MET A 15 -4.06 7.08 0.24
C MET A 15 -4.59 5.69 -0.13
N VAL A 16 -4.02 4.65 0.46
CA VAL A 16 -4.46 3.29 0.22
C VAL A 16 -5.87 3.08 0.80
N GLN A 17 -6.12 3.58 2.00
CA GLN A 17 -7.42 3.48 2.63
C GLN A 17 -8.51 4.14 1.78
N LYS A 18 -8.21 5.31 1.24
CA LYS A 18 -9.14 6.02 0.37
C LYS A 18 -9.42 5.22 -0.90
N ALA A 19 -8.39 4.65 -1.51
CA ALA A 19 -8.56 3.84 -2.71
C ALA A 19 -9.46 2.65 -2.45
N ILE A 20 -9.31 2.01 -1.29
CA ILE A 20 -10.16 0.88 -0.91
C ILE A 20 -11.60 1.33 -0.71
N LYS A 21 -11.81 2.47 -0.05
CA LYS A 21 -13.16 2.98 0.20
C LYS A 21 -13.86 3.46 -1.06
N ASP A 22 -13.09 3.97 -2.03
CA ASP A 22 -13.66 4.56 -3.25
C ASP A 22 -14.13 3.53 -4.27
N GLY A 23 -13.97 2.26 -4.03
CA GLY A 23 -14.45 1.27 -4.99
C GLY A 23 -13.99 -0.13 -4.70
N ALA A 24 -13.24 -0.32 -3.64
CA ALA A 24 -12.74 -1.63 -3.23
C ALA A 24 -12.24 -2.45 -4.42
N PRO A 25 -11.27 -1.95 -5.21
CA PRO A 25 -10.80 -2.67 -6.38
C PRO A 25 -10.21 -4.02 -5.99
N ALA A 26 -10.31 -4.99 -6.91
CA ALA A 26 -9.80 -6.33 -6.64
C ALA A 26 -8.28 -6.36 -6.51
N THR A 27 -7.59 -5.44 -7.18
CA THR A 27 -6.14 -5.35 -7.12
C THR A 27 -5.71 -3.89 -7.01
N ILE A 28 -4.79 -3.62 -6.09
CA ILE A 28 -4.22 -2.29 -5.91
C ILE A 28 -2.70 -2.45 -5.89
N GLU A 29 -2.00 -1.62 -6.67
CA GLU A 29 -0.55 -1.57 -6.62
C GLU A 29 -0.11 -0.29 -5.93
N VAL A 30 0.83 -0.42 -4.99
CA VAL A 30 1.34 0.70 -4.22
C VAL A 30 2.85 0.72 -4.33
N LEU A 31 3.40 1.90 -4.54
CA LEU A 31 4.84 2.11 -4.59
C LEU A 31 5.23 3.00 -3.41
N CYS A 32 6.18 2.55 -2.59
CA CYS A 32 6.65 3.35 -1.46
C CYS A 32 8.14 3.16 -1.26
N ASP A 33 8.74 4.08 -0.53
CA ASP A 33 10.19 4.08 -0.28
C ASP A 33 10.54 4.00 1.21
N ALA A 34 9.55 3.76 2.06
CA ALA A 34 9.75 3.67 3.50
C ALA A 34 9.20 2.35 4.03
N LYS A 35 10.03 1.61 4.76
CA LYS A 35 9.62 0.33 5.32
C LYS A 35 8.44 0.48 6.29
N VAL A 36 8.41 1.57 7.04
CA VAL A 36 7.30 1.84 7.97
C VAL A 36 5.99 1.94 7.21
N ALA A 37 5.99 2.58 6.04
CA ALA A 37 4.80 2.65 5.20
C ALA A 37 4.38 1.27 4.74
N VAL A 38 5.33 0.42 4.35
CA VAL A 38 5.03 -0.95 3.94
C VAL A 38 4.32 -1.70 5.05
N GLU A 39 4.84 -1.62 6.27
CA GLU A 39 4.25 -2.31 7.41
C GLU A 39 2.83 -1.82 7.70
N ASN A 40 2.64 -0.52 7.69
CA ASN A 40 1.32 0.07 7.98
C ASN A 40 0.30 -0.26 6.89
N ILE A 41 0.70 -0.20 5.62
CA ILE A 41 -0.18 -0.54 4.51
C ILE A 41 -0.54 -2.02 4.56
N THR A 42 0.42 -2.87 4.86
CA THR A 42 0.18 -4.31 4.98
C THR A 42 -0.86 -4.60 6.06
N ARG A 43 -0.72 -3.94 7.20
CA ARG A 43 -1.67 -4.10 8.30
C ARG A 43 -3.07 -3.64 7.91
N LEU A 44 -3.15 -2.47 7.29
CA LEU A 44 -4.44 -1.93 6.85
C LEU A 44 -5.11 -2.87 5.84
N ALA A 45 -4.34 -3.30 4.83
CA ALA A 45 -4.88 -4.17 3.79
C ALA A 45 -5.37 -5.50 4.36
N GLY A 46 -4.61 -6.07 5.29
CA GLY A 46 -5.02 -7.30 5.97
C GLY A 46 -6.34 -7.14 6.70
N ASN A 47 -6.53 -6.00 7.38
CA ASN A 47 -7.76 -5.70 8.09
C ASN A 47 -8.95 -5.51 7.14
N MET A 48 -8.69 -5.12 5.91
CA MET A 48 -9.72 -4.90 4.90
C MET A 48 -9.96 -6.13 4.03
N GLY A 49 -9.33 -7.26 4.36
CA GLY A 49 -9.54 -8.49 3.63
C GLY A 49 -8.69 -8.67 2.38
N TYR A 50 -7.63 -7.88 2.25
CA TYR A 50 -6.71 -7.99 1.11
C TYR A 50 -5.51 -8.84 1.47
N GLN A 51 -4.95 -9.52 0.46
CA GLN A 51 -3.64 -10.15 0.57
C GLN A 51 -2.61 -9.19 0.04
N VAL A 52 -1.43 -9.18 0.65
CA VAL A 52 -0.38 -8.23 0.28
C VAL A 52 0.88 -9.01 -0.13
N ALA A 53 1.37 -8.71 -1.31
CA ALA A 53 2.66 -9.19 -1.78
C ALA A 53 3.61 -8.00 -1.84
N VAL A 54 4.78 -8.14 -1.22
CA VAL A 54 5.77 -7.07 -1.17
C VAL A 54 6.99 -7.49 -1.95
N THR A 55 7.42 -6.63 -2.87
CA THR A 55 8.66 -6.82 -3.62
C THR A 55 9.55 -5.62 -3.37
N THR A 56 10.82 -5.88 -3.08
CA THR A 56 11.81 -4.81 -2.89
C THR A 56 12.63 -4.69 -4.17
N GLU A 57 12.77 -3.46 -4.67
CA GLU A 57 13.50 -3.20 -5.90
C GLU A 57 14.13 -1.81 -5.83
N ASN A 58 15.45 -1.72 -5.97
CA ASN A 58 16.19 -0.45 -6.01
C ASN A 58 15.85 0.49 -4.83
N ASP A 59 15.84 -0.07 -3.61
CA ASP A 59 15.51 0.68 -2.38
C ASP A 59 14.07 1.16 -2.33
N GLU A 60 13.23 0.65 -3.22
CA GLU A 60 11.80 0.94 -3.24
C GLU A 60 11.02 -0.33 -2.93
N PHE A 61 9.82 -0.16 -2.38
CA PHE A 61 8.95 -1.27 -2.06
C PHE A 61 7.72 -1.21 -2.95
N HIS A 62 7.44 -2.33 -3.59
CA HIS A 62 6.28 -2.45 -4.46
C HIS A 62 5.29 -3.41 -3.80
N LEU A 63 4.14 -2.89 -3.40
CA LEU A 63 3.10 -3.68 -2.75
C LEU A 63 1.98 -3.97 -3.72
N LYS A 64 1.59 -5.22 -3.79
CA LYS A 64 0.44 -5.62 -4.60
C LYS A 64 -0.62 -6.17 -3.66
N LEU A 65 -1.71 -5.45 -3.54
CA LEU A 65 -2.84 -5.84 -2.71
C LEU A 65 -3.88 -6.50 -3.59
N SER A 66 -4.37 -7.66 -3.18
CA SER A 66 -5.39 -8.38 -3.95
C SER A 66 -6.40 -9.02 -3.01
N LYS A 67 -7.63 -9.07 -3.46
CA LYS A 67 -8.68 -9.77 -2.74
C LYS A 67 -8.66 -11.25 -3.03
#